data_d2244e33e4538a6c1dddedecc6ceda8d
#
_entry.id   d2244e33e4538a6c1dddedecc6ceda8d
#
_cell.length_a   1.000
_cell.length_b   1.000
_cell.length_c   1.000
_cell.angle_alpha   90.00
_cell.angle_beta   90.00
_cell.angle_gamma   90.00
#
_symmetry.space_group_name_H-M   'P 1'
#
loop_
_entity.id
_entity.type
_entity.pdbx_description
1 polymer ?
#
loop_
_entity_poly.entity_id
_entity_poly.type
_entity_poly.pdbx_seq_one_letter_code
_entity_poly.pdbx_strand_id
1 'polypeptide(L)'
;MNQPTPIVLILIVVNVVLFGINSITTLELNQWFALYYPDNPQYGLWQYITSMFMHDGVPHLLLNMFGLYMFGSALEQVWGSRKFLFFYFAAGIGAGIIYTLVNYLQFSAGFDSLLALGLADYQIQDILETGRYNSQYAGLEVDMLKEFYTTYHTPMVGASGAIYGVLVAFTIRYPNTKLFLLFIPVPIAAKFFVPALLLLDLLSGVTGFSLFGGGIAHFAHLGGALVGFLLVVYWRNVK
;
A
#
# COMPACT_ATOMS: atom_id res chain seq x y z
N MET A 1 -7.51 8.07 -26.58
CA MET A 1 -7.64 7.48 -25.21
C MET A 1 -9.12 7.16 -25.02
N ASN A 2 -9.45 5.92 -24.69
CA ASN A 2 -10.84 5.53 -24.43
C ASN A 2 -11.32 6.23 -23.15
N GLN A 3 -12.61 6.54 -23.07
CA GLN A 3 -13.21 7.12 -21.86
C GLN A 3 -13.05 6.13 -20.68
N PRO A 4 -12.95 6.61 -19.43
CA PRO A 4 -12.91 5.74 -18.27
C PRO A 4 -14.19 4.90 -18.21
N THR A 5 -14.04 3.64 -17.79
CA THR A 5 -15.18 2.74 -17.60
C THR A 5 -15.96 3.10 -16.34
N PRO A 6 -17.22 2.68 -16.18
CA PRO A 6 -18.10 3.17 -15.11
C PRO A 6 -17.54 3.00 -13.70
N ILE A 7 -17.03 1.81 -13.35
CA ILE A 7 -16.51 1.55 -12.00
C ILE A 7 -15.19 2.28 -11.78
N VAL A 8 -14.29 2.27 -12.76
CA VAL A 8 -13.04 3.04 -12.67
C VAL A 8 -13.33 4.52 -12.47
N LEU A 9 -14.29 5.09 -13.19
CA LEU A 9 -14.69 6.49 -12.99
C LEU A 9 -15.23 6.74 -11.58
N ILE A 10 -16.11 5.88 -11.09
CA ILE A 10 -16.66 5.99 -9.71
C ILE A 10 -15.53 5.95 -8.69
N LEU A 11 -14.61 4.98 -8.78
CA LEU A 11 -13.48 4.87 -7.89
C LEU A 11 -12.60 6.13 -7.90
N ILE A 12 -12.29 6.66 -9.10
CA ILE A 12 -11.50 7.90 -9.23
C ILE A 12 -12.25 9.07 -8.56
N VAL A 13 -13.53 9.25 -8.85
CA VAL A 13 -14.33 10.36 -8.28
C VAL A 13 -14.38 10.26 -6.75
N VAL A 14 -14.63 9.07 -6.20
CA VAL A 14 -14.65 8.88 -4.75
C VAL A 14 -13.30 9.24 -4.11
N ASN A 15 -12.20 8.79 -4.69
CA ASN A 15 -10.85 9.11 -4.18
C ASN A 15 -10.56 10.62 -4.23
N VAL A 16 -10.89 11.28 -5.35
CA VAL A 16 -10.66 12.73 -5.50
C VAL A 16 -11.54 13.54 -4.53
N VAL A 17 -12.81 13.15 -4.36
CA VAL A 17 -13.73 13.82 -3.43
C VAL A 17 -13.26 13.66 -1.99
N LEU A 18 -12.93 12.45 -1.56
CA LEU A 18 -12.45 12.20 -0.18
C LEU A 18 -11.11 12.91 0.08
N PHE A 19 -10.19 12.92 -0.87
CA PHE A 19 -8.95 13.68 -0.77
C PHE A 19 -9.23 15.19 -0.66
N GLY A 20 -10.14 15.71 -1.47
CA GLY A 20 -10.57 17.12 -1.39
C GLY A 20 -11.15 17.45 -0.02
N ILE A 21 -12.08 16.64 0.50
CA ILE A 21 -12.66 16.83 1.83
C ILE A 21 -11.56 16.83 2.90
N ASN A 22 -10.67 15.83 2.89
CA ASN A 22 -9.56 15.73 3.86
C ASN A 22 -8.61 16.93 3.80
N SER A 23 -8.42 17.52 2.60
CA SER A 23 -7.49 18.63 2.40
C SER A 23 -8.06 20.00 2.79
N ILE A 24 -9.38 20.19 2.69
CA ILE A 24 -10.03 21.50 2.91
C ILE A 24 -10.82 21.58 4.23
N THR A 25 -10.94 20.47 4.94
CA THR A 25 -11.65 20.42 6.24
C THR A 25 -10.70 20.02 7.36
N THR A 26 -11.15 20.22 8.61
CA THR A 26 -10.44 19.79 9.83
C THR A 26 -10.84 18.37 10.27
N LEU A 27 -11.47 17.58 9.39
CA LEU A 27 -12.02 16.27 9.75
C LEU A 27 -10.96 15.19 9.94
N GLU A 28 -9.70 15.44 9.50
CA GLU A 28 -8.57 14.49 9.65
C GLU A 28 -8.95 13.04 9.29
N LEU A 29 -9.56 12.85 8.10
CA LEU A 29 -10.11 11.56 7.67
C LEU A 29 -9.08 10.43 7.75
N ASN A 30 -7.79 10.74 7.56
CA ASN A 30 -6.74 9.74 7.65
C ASN A 30 -6.65 9.11 9.05
N GLN A 31 -6.97 9.85 10.13
CA GLN A 31 -6.97 9.28 11.48
C GLN A 31 -8.03 8.19 11.65
N TRP A 32 -9.17 8.29 10.95
CA TRP A 32 -10.27 7.35 11.08
C TRP A 32 -10.23 6.22 10.05
N PHE A 33 -9.70 6.50 8.86
CA PHE A 33 -9.86 5.66 7.68
C PHE A 33 -8.57 5.05 7.13
N ALA A 34 -7.37 5.54 7.53
CA ALA A 34 -6.10 4.88 7.22
C ALA A 34 -5.94 3.58 8.02
N LEU A 35 -5.20 2.60 7.49
CA LEU A 35 -5.01 1.30 8.14
C LEU A 35 -3.84 1.35 9.12
N TYR A 36 -4.15 1.35 10.40
CA TYR A 36 -3.20 1.35 11.50
C TYR A 36 -2.78 -0.07 11.91
N TYR A 37 -1.73 -0.15 12.69
CA TYR A 37 -1.30 -1.37 13.38
C TYR A 37 -2.40 -1.85 14.35
N PRO A 38 -2.67 -3.17 14.46
CA PRO A 38 -3.81 -3.68 15.23
C PRO A 38 -3.87 -3.28 16.71
N ASP A 39 -2.72 -3.11 17.38
CA ASP A 39 -2.69 -2.68 18.79
C ASP A 39 -2.72 -1.14 18.93
N ASN A 40 -2.72 -0.39 17.83
CA ASN A 40 -2.86 1.05 17.87
C ASN A 40 -4.31 1.42 18.21
N PRO A 41 -4.56 2.38 19.15
CA PRO A 41 -5.91 2.79 19.53
C PRO A 41 -6.79 3.29 18.38
N GLN A 42 -6.19 3.72 17.27
CA GLN A 42 -6.90 4.19 16.07
C GLN A 42 -7.30 3.07 15.12
N TYR A 43 -6.90 1.81 15.38
CA TYR A 43 -7.19 0.70 14.50
C TYR A 43 -8.67 0.32 14.47
N GLY A 44 -9.15 -0.04 13.27
CA GLY A 44 -10.48 -0.59 13.07
C GLY A 44 -10.57 -1.47 11.83
N LEU A 45 -11.36 -2.54 11.87
CA LEU A 45 -11.48 -3.51 10.77
C LEU A 45 -11.94 -2.89 9.45
N TRP A 46 -12.71 -1.81 9.48
CA TRP A 46 -13.14 -1.09 8.26
C TRP A 46 -11.96 -0.49 7.48
N GLN A 47 -10.83 -0.27 8.14
CA GLN A 47 -9.65 0.36 7.54
C GLN A 47 -9.01 -0.50 6.44
N TYR A 48 -9.24 -1.81 6.40
CA TYR A 48 -8.84 -2.65 5.27
C TYR A 48 -9.49 -2.23 3.94
N ILE A 49 -10.64 -1.57 4.00
CA ILE A 49 -11.35 -1.05 2.83
C ILE A 49 -11.15 0.46 2.71
N THR A 50 -11.33 1.20 3.79
CA THR A 50 -11.36 2.66 3.73
C THR A 50 -9.98 3.27 3.44
N SER A 51 -8.89 2.64 3.88
CA SER A 51 -7.52 3.08 3.58
C SER A 51 -7.23 3.15 2.08
N MET A 52 -7.92 2.34 1.27
CA MET A 52 -7.79 2.35 -0.19
C MET A 52 -8.24 3.67 -0.84
N PHE A 53 -8.95 4.51 -0.08
CA PHE A 53 -9.48 5.81 -0.53
C PHE A 53 -8.76 7.00 0.12
N MET A 54 -7.84 6.75 1.03
CA MET A 54 -7.04 7.79 1.68
C MET A 54 -5.73 8.01 0.91
N HIS A 55 -5.25 9.25 0.84
CA HIS A 55 -4.02 9.56 0.10
C HIS A 55 -3.19 10.59 0.86
N ASP A 56 -1.86 10.39 0.85
CA ASP A 56 -0.88 11.26 1.46
C ASP A 56 -0.28 12.21 0.40
N GLY A 57 -1.05 13.24 0.05
CA GLY A 57 -0.64 14.28 -0.88
C GLY A 57 -1.05 14.09 -2.35
N VAL A 58 -0.99 15.20 -3.08
CA VAL A 58 -1.43 15.30 -4.48
C VAL A 58 -0.67 14.36 -5.43
N PRO A 59 0.68 14.23 -5.34
CA PRO A 59 1.40 13.32 -6.23
C PRO A 59 0.96 11.87 -6.04
N HIS A 60 0.73 11.44 -4.81
CA HIS A 60 0.28 10.08 -4.47
C HIS A 60 -1.11 9.82 -5.09
N LEU A 61 -2.07 10.74 -4.89
CA LEU A 61 -3.38 10.64 -5.51
C LEU A 61 -3.29 10.57 -7.04
N LEU A 62 -2.55 11.49 -7.67
CA LEU A 62 -2.47 11.55 -9.13
C LEU A 62 -1.88 10.28 -9.74
N LEU A 63 -0.82 9.74 -9.17
CA LEU A 63 -0.21 8.49 -9.65
C LEU A 63 -1.17 7.30 -9.51
N ASN A 64 -1.89 7.21 -8.39
CA ASN A 64 -2.89 6.17 -8.18
C ASN A 64 -4.04 6.29 -9.18
N MET A 65 -4.62 7.47 -9.34
CA MET A 65 -5.74 7.68 -10.27
C MET A 65 -5.33 7.48 -11.73
N PHE A 66 -4.12 7.88 -12.09
CA PHE A 66 -3.57 7.62 -13.41
C PHE A 66 -3.40 6.11 -13.69
N GLY A 67 -2.80 5.38 -12.74
CA GLY A 67 -2.65 3.92 -12.84
C GLY A 67 -4.00 3.20 -12.93
N LEU A 68 -4.94 3.59 -12.07
CA LEU A 68 -6.30 3.04 -12.08
C LEU A 68 -7.01 3.32 -13.40
N TYR A 69 -6.92 4.54 -13.92
CA TYR A 69 -7.48 4.90 -15.21
C TYR A 69 -6.90 4.07 -16.36
N MET A 70 -5.57 4.02 -16.44
CA MET A 70 -4.87 3.37 -17.56
C MET A 70 -5.07 1.84 -17.57
N PHE A 71 -4.90 1.20 -16.45
CA PHE A 71 -4.89 -0.28 -16.36
C PHE A 71 -6.24 -0.84 -15.94
N GLY A 72 -6.92 -0.15 -15.03
CA GLY A 72 -8.24 -0.56 -14.54
C GLY A 72 -9.30 -0.53 -15.65
N SER A 73 -9.36 0.54 -16.44
CA SER A 73 -10.32 0.65 -17.54
C SER A 73 -10.15 -0.47 -18.56
N ALA A 74 -8.91 -0.84 -18.91
CA ALA A 74 -8.64 -1.92 -19.84
C ALA A 74 -9.14 -3.29 -19.33
N LEU A 75 -9.01 -3.54 -18.01
CA LEU A 75 -9.49 -4.78 -17.42
C LEU A 75 -11.02 -4.77 -17.22
N GLU A 76 -11.60 -3.65 -16.81
CA GLU A 76 -13.05 -3.53 -16.66
C GLU A 76 -13.79 -3.73 -17.98
N GLN A 77 -13.24 -3.25 -19.10
CA GLN A 77 -13.80 -3.48 -20.43
C GLN A 77 -13.88 -4.97 -20.78
N VAL A 78 -12.91 -5.77 -20.36
CA VAL A 78 -12.84 -7.20 -20.66
C VAL A 78 -13.63 -8.06 -19.67
N TRP A 79 -13.58 -7.70 -18.39
CA TRP A 79 -14.17 -8.52 -17.32
C TRP A 79 -15.60 -8.12 -16.96
N GLY A 80 -16.00 -6.89 -17.32
CA GLY A 80 -17.20 -6.25 -16.83
C GLY A 80 -17.03 -5.68 -15.42
N SER A 81 -17.87 -4.71 -15.10
CA SER A 81 -17.80 -3.91 -13.89
C SER A 81 -17.82 -4.73 -12.57
N ARG A 82 -18.70 -5.74 -12.48
CA ARG A 82 -18.81 -6.54 -11.24
C ARG A 82 -17.55 -7.33 -10.92
N LYS A 83 -16.96 -7.98 -11.93
CA LYS A 83 -15.76 -8.79 -11.75
C LYS A 83 -14.54 -7.92 -11.48
N PHE A 84 -14.44 -6.77 -12.15
CA PHE A 84 -13.39 -5.79 -11.90
C PHE A 84 -13.47 -5.23 -10.47
N LEU A 85 -14.66 -4.85 -10.00
CA LEU A 85 -14.86 -4.31 -8.66
C LEU A 85 -14.47 -5.32 -7.58
N PHE A 86 -14.92 -6.58 -7.73
CA PHE A 86 -14.51 -7.66 -6.82
C PHE A 86 -12.98 -7.82 -6.81
N PHE A 87 -12.35 -7.85 -7.98
CA PHE A 87 -10.90 -7.97 -8.09
C PHE A 87 -10.17 -6.84 -7.40
N TYR A 88 -10.61 -5.61 -7.62
CA TYR A 88 -10.00 -4.41 -7.04
C TYR A 88 -10.03 -4.45 -5.51
N PHE A 89 -11.19 -4.73 -4.92
CA PHE A 89 -11.30 -4.83 -3.46
C PHE A 89 -10.56 -6.03 -2.90
N ALA A 90 -10.61 -7.19 -3.55
CA ALA A 90 -9.88 -8.36 -3.08
C ALA A 90 -8.36 -8.14 -3.08
N ALA A 91 -7.82 -7.52 -4.11
CA ALA A 91 -6.40 -7.17 -4.17
C ALA A 91 -6.03 -6.11 -3.11
N GLY A 92 -6.88 -5.09 -2.90
CA GLY A 92 -6.63 -4.06 -1.90
C GLY A 92 -6.72 -4.57 -0.46
N ILE A 93 -7.72 -5.38 -0.15
CA ILE A 93 -7.83 -6.03 1.16
C ILE A 93 -6.65 -6.99 1.39
N GLY A 94 -6.26 -7.76 0.37
CA GLY A 94 -5.08 -8.61 0.43
C GLY A 94 -3.79 -7.83 0.69
N ALA A 95 -3.64 -6.66 0.08
CA ALA A 95 -2.54 -5.73 0.36
C ALA A 95 -2.53 -5.31 1.83
N GLY A 96 -3.69 -4.93 2.38
CA GLY A 96 -3.84 -4.57 3.79
C GLY A 96 -3.50 -5.72 4.74
N ILE A 97 -3.92 -6.95 4.43
CA ILE A 97 -3.60 -8.13 5.24
C ILE A 97 -2.08 -8.40 5.25
N ILE A 98 -1.42 -8.35 4.10
CA ILE A 98 0.04 -8.53 4.03
C ILE A 98 0.77 -7.40 4.74
N TYR A 99 0.32 -6.15 4.59
CA TYR A 99 0.84 -5.01 5.35
C TYR A 99 0.76 -5.25 6.86
N THR A 100 -0.41 -5.63 7.36
CA THR A 100 -0.62 -5.92 8.80
C THR A 100 0.28 -7.05 9.28
N LEU A 101 0.41 -8.13 8.49
CA LEU A 101 1.28 -9.26 8.85
C LEU A 101 2.75 -8.84 8.92
N VAL A 102 3.24 -8.09 7.96
CA VAL A 102 4.64 -7.61 7.94
C VAL A 102 4.89 -6.68 9.12
N ASN A 103 3.98 -5.73 9.37
CA ASN A 103 4.07 -4.84 10.53
C ASN A 103 4.09 -5.62 11.85
N TYR A 104 3.26 -6.64 11.97
CA TYR A 104 3.25 -7.49 13.17
C TYR A 104 4.59 -8.18 13.38
N LEU A 105 5.19 -8.74 12.35
CA LEU A 105 6.49 -9.40 12.44
C LEU A 105 7.61 -8.40 12.77
N GLN A 106 7.62 -7.23 12.14
CA GLN A 106 8.61 -6.19 12.41
C GLN A 106 8.46 -5.60 13.81
N PHE A 107 7.23 -5.31 14.23
CA PHE A 107 6.94 -4.80 15.56
C PHE A 107 7.35 -5.80 16.65
N SER A 108 6.97 -7.08 16.50
CA SER A 108 7.34 -8.13 17.47
C SER A 108 8.86 -8.29 17.57
N ALA A 109 9.57 -8.33 16.45
CA ALA A 109 11.02 -8.42 16.43
C ALA A 109 11.69 -7.19 17.08
N GLY A 110 11.16 -5.98 16.81
CA GLY A 110 11.63 -4.75 17.46
C GLY A 110 11.40 -4.76 18.97
N PHE A 111 10.20 -5.19 19.40
CA PHE A 111 9.84 -5.33 20.82
C PHE A 111 10.77 -6.30 21.55
N ASP A 112 10.98 -7.50 21.01
CA ASP A 112 11.88 -8.51 21.56
C ASP A 112 13.33 -8.00 21.64
N SER A 113 13.77 -7.24 20.64
CA SER A 113 15.11 -6.63 20.62
C SER A 113 15.27 -5.61 21.72
N LEU A 114 14.26 -4.78 21.99
CA LEU A 114 14.28 -3.79 23.07
C LEU A 114 14.29 -4.45 24.46
N LEU A 115 13.53 -5.54 24.65
CA LEU A 115 13.60 -6.35 25.87
C LEU A 115 14.99 -6.96 26.07
N ALA A 116 15.61 -7.50 25.02
CA ALA A 116 16.95 -8.08 25.06
C ALA A 116 18.04 -7.07 25.42
N LEU A 117 17.83 -5.79 25.08
CA LEU A 117 18.68 -4.67 25.47
C LEU A 117 18.45 -4.19 26.92
N GLY A 118 17.53 -4.82 27.64
CA GLY A 118 17.27 -4.58 29.07
C GLY A 118 16.20 -3.51 29.35
N LEU A 119 15.44 -3.08 28.35
CA LEU A 119 14.28 -2.22 28.61
C LEU A 119 13.16 -3.05 29.27
N ALA A 120 12.49 -2.48 30.25
CA ALA A 120 11.29 -3.07 30.79
C ALA A 120 10.09 -2.75 29.91
N ASP A 121 9.05 -3.59 29.94
CA ASP A 121 7.83 -3.44 29.14
C ASP A 121 7.22 -2.03 29.24
N TYR A 122 7.10 -1.49 30.47
CA TYR A 122 6.55 -0.15 30.68
C TYR A 122 7.37 0.97 30.02
N GLN A 123 8.68 0.77 29.83
CA GLN A 123 9.55 1.75 29.16
C GLN A 123 9.35 1.71 27.64
N ILE A 124 9.12 0.51 27.11
CA ILE A 124 8.78 0.34 25.69
C ILE A 124 7.42 0.97 25.40
N GLN A 125 6.44 0.78 26.30
CA GLN A 125 5.13 1.43 26.18
C GLN A 125 5.23 2.97 26.26
N ASP A 126 6.06 3.50 27.17
CA ASP A 126 6.29 4.97 27.25
C ASP A 126 6.90 5.52 25.95
N ILE A 127 7.83 4.77 25.33
CA ILE A 127 8.37 5.12 24.01
C ILE A 127 7.27 5.18 22.96
N LEU A 128 6.36 4.19 22.93
CA LEU A 128 5.25 4.16 21.98
C LEU A 128 4.28 5.32 22.22
N GLU A 129 4.00 5.68 23.47
CA GLU A 129 3.05 6.75 23.79
C GLU A 129 3.63 8.14 23.56
N THR A 130 4.90 8.35 23.90
CA THR A 130 5.50 9.69 23.94
C THR A 130 6.45 10.00 22.79
N GLY A 131 6.95 8.98 22.11
CA GLY A 131 8.04 9.10 21.14
C GLY A 131 9.38 9.49 21.78
N ARG A 132 9.50 9.45 23.11
CA ARG A 132 10.68 9.88 23.86
C ARG A 132 11.39 8.69 24.46
N TYR A 133 12.71 8.71 24.45
CA TYR A 133 13.55 7.74 25.16
C TYR A 133 14.62 8.44 25.95
N ASN A 134 15.01 7.85 27.08
CA ASN A 134 16.02 8.41 27.93
C ASN A 134 17.42 8.19 27.32
N SER A 135 18.26 9.25 27.28
CA SER A 135 19.63 9.20 26.75
C SER A 135 20.56 8.21 27.48
N GLN A 136 20.18 7.72 28.67
CA GLN A 136 20.92 6.64 29.34
C GLN A 136 20.89 5.31 28.57
N TYR A 137 19.98 5.15 27.61
CA TYR A 137 19.95 4.04 26.66
C TYR A 137 20.77 4.34 25.39
N ALA A 138 21.82 5.15 25.50
CA ALA A 138 22.69 5.59 24.41
C ALA A 138 23.43 4.45 23.65
N GLY A 139 23.29 3.20 24.09
CA GLY A 139 23.71 2.01 23.34
C GLY A 139 22.66 1.49 22.34
N LEU A 140 21.45 2.07 22.33
CA LEU A 140 20.40 1.73 21.37
C LEU A 140 20.66 2.46 20.04
N GLU A 141 20.61 1.73 18.95
CA GLU A 141 20.62 2.34 17.62
C GLU A 141 19.36 3.19 17.46
N VAL A 142 19.54 4.49 17.28
CA VAL A 142 18.43 5.45 17.10
C VAL A 142 17.52 5.05 15.95
N ASP A 143 18.10 4.48 14.89
CA ASP A 143 17.35 4.01 13.72
C ASP A 143 16.41 2.85 14.07
N MET A 144 16.82 1.92 14.92
CA MET A 144 15.96 0.82 15.39
C MET A 144 14.76 1.33 16.19
N LEU A 145 14.99 2.27 17.12
CA LEU A 145 13.89 2.90 17.88
C LEU A 145 12.92 3.66 17.00
N LYS A 146 13.46 4.38 16.02
CA LYS A 146 12.66 5.12 15.03
C LYS A 146 11.84 4.16 14.17
N GLU A 147 12.42 3.06 13.69
CA GLU A 147 11.72 2.07 12.91
C GLU A 147 10.61 1.40 13.74
N PHE A 148 10.90 1.01 14.97
CA PHE A 148 9.91 0.45 15.89
C PHE A 148 8.73 1.40 16.12
N TYR A 149 9.00 2.67 16.44
CA TYR A 149 7.99 3.70 16.63
C TYR A 149 7.16 3.95 15.37
N THR A 150 7.82 4.07 14.21
CA THR A 150 7.12 4.33 12.96
C THR A 150 6.27 3.15 12.50
N THR A 151 6.69 1.91 12.75
CA THR A 151 5.90 0.70 12.45
C THR A 151 4.55 0.71 13.19
N TYR A 152 4.52 1.23 14.41
CA TYR A 152 3.30 1.32 15.21
C TYR A 152 2.41 2.51 14.83
N HIS A 153 3.00 3.66 14.47
CA HIS A 153 2.29 4.92 14.29
C HIS A 153 1.98 5.29 12.85
N THR A 154 2.72 4.74 11.88
CA THR A 154 2.51 5.10 10.47
C THR A 154 1.45 4.21 9.84
N PRO A 155 0.27 4.74 9.51
CA PRO A 155 -0.77 3.95 8.87
C PRO A 155 -0.51 3.79 7.37
N MET A 156 -1.08 2.73 6.79
CA MET A 156 -1.15 2.55 5.34
C MET A 156 -2.31 3.35 4.74
N VAL A 157 -2.05 4.03 3.64
CA VAL A 157 -3.04 4.73 2.81
C VAL A 157 -2.79 4.48 1.34
N GLY A 158 -3.82 4.58 0.53
CA GLY A 158 -3.73 4.59 -0.93
C GLY A 158 -4.37 3.39 -1.61
N ALA A 159 -4.81 3.65 -2.84
CA ALA A 159 -5.34 2.65 -3.75
C ALA A 159 -4.26 1.73 -4.34
N SER A 160 -2.98 2.04 -4.09
CA SER A 160 -1.84 1.43 -4.78
C SER A 160 -1.76 -0.09 -4.60
N GLY A 161 -2.07 -0.63 -3.43
CA GLY A 161 -2.13 -2.08 -3.22
C GLY A 161 -3.06 -2.78 -4.21
N ALA A 162 -4.29 -2.27 -4.38
CA ALA A 162 -5.22 -2.77 -5.38
C ALA A 162 -4.71 -2.56 -6.81
N ILE A 163 -4.09 -1.41 -7.08
CA ILE A 163 -3.55 -1.07 -8.40
C ILE A 163 -2.39 -1.99 -8.79
N TYR A 164 -1.55 -2.41 -7.85
CA TYR A 164 -0.51 -3.42 -8.12
C TYR A 164 -1.11 -4.77 -8.55
N GLY A 165 -2.21 -5.18 -7.92
CA GLY A 165 -2.99 -6.33 -8.40
C GLY A 165 -3.49 -6.12 -9.83
N VAL A 166 -4.04 -4.94 -10.12
CA VAL A 166 -4.50 -4.54 -11.46
C VAL A 166 -3.35 -4.54 -12.48
N LEU A 167 -2.17 -4.04 -12.12
CA LEU A 167 -0.96 -4.05 -12.97
C LEU A 167 -0.52 -5.47 -13.32
N VAL A 168 -0.51 -6.38 -12.35
CA VAL A 168 -0.18 -7.80 -12.59
C VAL A 168 -1.19 -8.43 -13.52
N ALA A 169 -2.48 -8.24 -13.28
CA ALA A 169 -3.54 -8.76 -14.12
C ALA A 169 -3.48 -8.21 -15.56
N PHE A 170 -3.23 -6.90 -15.70
CA PHE A 170 -3.01 -6.26 -16.98
C PHE A 170 -1.81 -6.85 -17.71
N THR A 171 -0.71 -7.05 -17.02
CA THR A 171 0.52 -7.62 -17.61
C THR A 171 0.31 -9.05 -18.11
N ILE A 172 -0.41 -9.87 -17.35
CA ILE A 172 -0.76 -11.24 -17.79
C ILE A 172 -1.65 -11.21 -19.04
N ARG A 173 -2.55 -10.24 -19.12
CA ARG A 173 -3.50 -10.13 -20.24
C ARG A 173 -2.89 -9.45 -21.49
N TYR A 174 -2.00 -8.48 -21.28
CA TYR A 174 -1.42 -7.62 -22.32
C TYR A 174 0.11 -7.50 -22.19
N PRO A 175 0.86 -8.62 -22.25
CA PRO A 175 2.29 -8.64 -21.88
C PRO A 175 3.17 -7.78 -22.79
N ASN A 176 2.79 -7.59 -24.03
CA ASN A 176 3.58 -6.85 -25.03
C ASN A 176 3.17 -5.38 -25.18
N THR A 177 2.15 -4.93 -24.41
CA THR A 177 1.75 -3.51 -24.43
C THR A 177 2.91 -2.66 -23.95
N LYS A 178 3.25 -1.65 -24.76
CA LYS A 178 4.32 -0.70 -24.44
C LYS A 178 3.79 0.37 -23.49
N LEU A 179 4.43 0.47 -22.33
CA LEU A 179 4.13 1.46 -21.31
C LEU A 179 5.14 2.61 -21.44
N PHE A 180 4.63 3.83 -21.40
CA PHE A 180 5.45 5.04 -21.38
C PHE A 180 5.47 5.55 -19.93
N LEU A 181 6.64 5.63 -19.34
CA LEU A 181 6.83 6.26 -18.05
C LEU A 181 6.85 7.78 -18.21
N LEU A 182 6.22 8.50 -17.28
CA LEU A 182 6.02 9.95 -17.34
C LEU A 182 7.30 10.76 -17.65
N PHE A 183 8.48 10.26 -17.27
CA PHE A 183 9.75 10.96 -17.44
C PHE A 183 10.80 10.16 -18.23
N ILE A 184 10.45 8.98 -18.73
CA ILE A 184 11.34 8.13 -19.51
C ILE A 184 10.71 7.93 -20.90
N PRO A 185 11.24 8.56 -21.94
CA PRO A 185 10.64 8.48 -23.29
C PRO A 185 10.87 7.14 -24.02
N VAL A 186 11.32 6.11 -23.29
CA VAL A 186 11.56 4.77 -23.83
C VAL A 186 10.36 3.88 -23.50
N PRO A 187 9.64 3.35 -24.52
CA PRO A 187 8.52 2.45 -24.29
C PRO A 187 9.01 1.08 -23.82
N ILE A 188 8.58 0.66 -22.60
CA ILE A 188 8.92 -0.64 -22.02
C ILE A 188 7.69 -1.54 -22.08
N ALA A 189 7.86 -2.79 -22.54
CA ALA A 189 6.75 -3.74 -22.55
C ALA A 189 6.34 -4.12 -21.11
N ALA A 190 5.01 -4.24 -20.85
CA ALA A 190 4.45 -4.52 -19.53
C ALA A 190 5.09 -5.74 -18.85
N LYS A 191 5.38 -6.80 -19.63
CA LYS A 191 6.05 -8.03 -19.12
C LYS A 191 7.46 -7.82 -18.55
N PHE A 192 8.10 -6.70 -18.82
CA PHE A 192 9.41 -6.33 -18.25
C PHE A 192 9.24 -5.26 -17.18
N PHE A 193 8.36 -4.28 -17.43
CA PHE A 193 8.14 -3.16 -16.52
C PHE A 193 7.58 -3.61 -15.17
N VAL A 194 6.49 -4.40 -15.18
CA VAL A 194 5.82 -4.77 -13.92
C VAL A 194 6.68 -5.71 -13.05
N PRO A 195 7.33 -6.77 -13.57
CA PRO A 195 8.28 -7.54 -12.77
C PRO A 195 9.44 -6.72 -12.23
N ALA A 196 9.98 -5.77 -12.99
CA ALA A 196 11.04 -4.88 -12.51
C ALA A 196 10.56 -3.97 -11.38
N LEU A 197 9.33 -3.44 -11.47
CA LEU A 197 8.70 -2.64 -10.43
C LEU A 197 8.50 -3.47 -9.15
N LEU A 198 8.00 -4.70 -9.25
CA LEU A 198 7.84 -5.60 -8.11
C LEU A 198 9.17 -5.98 -7.46
N LEU A 199 10.21 -6.21 -8.26
CA LEU A 199 11.54 -6.47 -7.75
C LEU A 199 12.11 -5.25 -7.01
N LEU A 200 11.90 -4.05 -7.53
CA LEU A 200 12.29 -2.81 -6.87
C LEU A 200 11.58 -2.64 -5.53
N ASP A 201 10.26 -2.89 -5.48
CA ASP A 201 9.51 -2.87 -4.21
C ASP A 201 10.03 -3.92 -3.22
N LEU A 202 10.34 -5.14 -3.68
CA LEU A 202 10.90 -6.18 -2.83
C LEU A 202 12.24 -5.77 -2.25
N LEU A 203 13.15 -5.27 -3.09
CA LEU A 203 14.46 -4.80 -2.66
C LEU A 203 14.34 -3.63 -1.68
N SER A 204 13.47 -2.67 -1.98
CA SER A 204 13.23 -1.53 -1.08
C SER A 204 12.66 -1.96 0.27
N GLY A 205 11.69 -2.88 0.28
CA GLY A 205 11.11 -3.41 1.50
C GLY A 205 12.09 -4.19 2.38
N VAL A 206 13.03 -4.92 1.75
CA VAL A 206 14.04 -5.72 2.49
C VAL A 206 15.22 -4.88 2.96
N THR A 207 15.68 -3.92 2.14
CA THR A 207 16.89 -3.14 2.46
C THR A 207 16.60 -1.84 3.21
N GLY A 208 15.33 -1.42 3.30
CA GLY A 208 14.94 -0.10 3.82
C GLY A 208 15.27 1.06 2.86
N PHE A 209 16.04 0.81 1.78
CA PHE A 209 16.33 1.83 0.78
C PHE A 209 15.15 1.99 -0.17
N SER A 210 14.48 3.13 -0.09
CA SER A 210 13.35 3.43 -0.96
C SER A 210 13.61 4.64 -1.82
N LEU A 211 13.43 4.48 -3.13
CA LEU A 211 13.49 5.59 -4.09
C LEU A 211 12.28 6.53 -3.97
N PHE A 212 11.15 6.04 -3.45
CA PHE A 212 9.89 6.77 -3.40
C PHE A 212 9.35 6.98 -1.98
N GLY A 213 10.11 6.60 -0.94
CA GLY A 213 9.71 6.66 0.47
C GLY A 213 8.85 5.48 0.93
N GLY A 214 8.80 5.21 2.24
CA GLY A 214 7.86 4.29 2.89
C GLY A 214 8.16 2.79 2.76
N GLY A 215 9.15 2.26 3.51
CA GLY A 215 9.55 0.85 3.45
C GLY A 215 8.41 -0.17 3.60
N ILE A 216 7.44 0.09 4.47
CA ILE A 216 6.32 -0.84 4.74
C ILE A 216 5.27 -0.86 3.60
N ALA A 217 5.05 0.25 2.91
CA ALA A 217 4.14 0.31 1.78
C ALA A 217 4.57 -0.63 0.62
N HIS A 218 5.85 -0.91 0.48
CA HIS A 218 6.36 -1.85 -0.52
C HIS A 218 5.78 -3.26 -0.36
N PHE A 219 5.67 -3.76 0.87
CA PHE A 219 5.06 -5.07 1.13
C PHE A 219 3.53 -5.07 0.88
N ALA A 220 2.84 -3.97 1.11
CA ALA A 220 1.44 -3.84 0.71
C ALA A 220 1.27 -3.95 -0.82
N HIS A 221 2.14 -3.31 -1.60
CA HIS A 221 2.17 -3.43 -3.06
C HIS A 221 2.38 -4.88 -3.50
N LEU A 222 3.36 -5.57 -2.93
CA LEU A 222 3.63 -6.98 -3.20
C LEU A 222 2.45 -7.88 -2.79
N GLY A 223 1.79 -7.57 -1.68
CA GLY A 223 0.58 -8.27 -1.22
C GLY A 223 -0.56 -8.16 -2.22
N GLY A 224 -0.85 -6.95 -2.68
CA GLY A 224 -1.87 -6.72 -3.70
C GLY A 224 -1.53 -7.39 -5.04
N ALA A 225 -0.27 -7.33 -5.46
CA ALA A 225 0.24 -8.03 -6.64
C ALA A 225 0.05 -9.55 -6.53
N LEU A 226 0.38 -10.15 -5.38
CA LEU A 226 0.23 -11.57 -5.11
C LEU A 226 -1.24 -12.01 -5.19
N VAL A 227 -2.13 -11.31 -4.48
CA VAL A 227 -3.57 -11.63 -4.51
C VAL A 227 -4.14 -11.45 -5.91
N GLY A 228 -3.75 -10.38 -6.62
CA GLY A 228 -4.13 -10.16 -8.01
C GLY A 228 -3.66 -11.29 -8.94
N PHE A 229 -2.43 -11.74 -8.78
CA PHE A 229 -1.88 -12.88 -9.52
C PHE A 229 -2.69 -14.17 -9.25
N LEU A 230 -2.91 -14.50 -7.99
CA LEU A 230 -3.64 -15.72 -7.58
C LEU A 230 -5.07 -15.72 -8.13
N LEU A 231 -5.78 -14.58 -8.08
CA LEU A 231 -7.12 -14.45 -8.63
C LEU A 231 -7.15 -14.65 -10.15
N VAL A 232 -6.19 -14.07 -10.88
CA VAL A 232 -6.12 -14.27 -12.34
C VAL A 232 -5.82 -15.72 -12.70
N VAL A 233 -4.89 -16.36 -12.00
CA VAL A 233 -4.57 -17.79 -12.22
C VAL A 233 -5.79 -18.66 -11.91
N TYR A 234 -6.46 -18.44 -10.78
CA TYR A 234 -7.67 -19.14 -10.41
C TYR A 234 -8.75 -19.01 -11.51
N TRP A 235 -9.01 -17.79 -11.99
CA TRP A 235 -10.03 -17.56 -13.02
C TRP A 235 -9.68 -18.14 -14.39
N ARG A 236 -8.42 -18.36 -14.70
CA ARG A 236 -8.01 -19.07 -15.92
C ARG A 236 -8.32 -20.56 -15.87
N ASN A 237 -8.30 -21.14 -14.67
CA ASN A 237 -8.50 -22.58 -14.46
C ASN A 237 -9.99 -22.94 -14.25
N VAL A 238 -10.83 -21.99 -13.85
CA VAL A 238 -12.28 -22.15 -13.72
C VAL A 238 -12.93 -21.66 -15.02
N LYS A 239 -13.23 -22.59 -15.91
CA LYS A 239 -14.02 -22.36 -17.14
C LYS A 239 -15.46 -22.75 -16.92
#